data_ef1b8ec30d866e5c6cb8edb9278d00c3
#
_entry.id   ef1b8ec30d866e5c6cb8edb9278d00c3
#
_cell.length_a   1.000
_cell.length_b   1.000
_cell.length_c   1.000
_cell.angle_alpha   90.00
_cell.angle_beta   90.00
_cell.angle_gamma   90.00
#
_symmetry.space_group_name_H-M   'P 1'
#
loop_
_entity.id
_entity.type
_entity.pdbx_description
1 polymer ?
#
loop_
_entity_poly.entity_id
_entity_poly.type
_entity_poly.pdbx_seq_one_letter_code
_entity_poly.pdbx_strand_id
1 'polypeptide(L)'
;MIKAVHLTHYYNKDLALENINLQINKGEFICLVGESGSGKSTLLSLLSTLLKQTSGQLFFEGKNYKDIEDIDSFRRTNIGFIFQFHYLINYLTVKENIKLAKEKATHEEIYNLLKILKIENLIDKYPNEISGGQKQRVAIARALINRPKVIIADEPTGNLDSKNSLNVFEIFKRLSEGGTTIIVATHDKDLAKFANKIYEVKDGKIS
;
A
#
# COMPACT_ATOMS: atom_id res chain seq x y z
N MET A 1 3.75 14.23 6.45
CA MET A 1 4.25 13.22 5.50
C MET A 1 3.57 13.38 4.14
N ILE A 2 2.28 13.08 4.00
CA ILE A 2 1.47 13.35 2.80
C ILE A 2 0.38 14.35 3.14
N LYS A 3 0.13 15.33 2.24
CA LYS A 3 -0.95 16.29 2.38
C LYS A 3 -1.69 16.42 1.04
N ALA A 4 -3.02 16.26 1.08
CA ALA A 4 -3.92 16.57 -0.01
C ALA A 4 -4.69 17.85 0.31
N VAL A 5 -4.83 18.76 -0.67
CA VAL A 5 -5.53 20.03 -0.53
C VAL A 5 -6.49 20.20 -1.69
N HIS A 6 -7.78 20.25 -1.40
CA HIS A 6 -8.88 20.37 -2.38
C HIS A 6 -8.75 19.37 -3.54
N LEU A 7 -8.30 18.14 -3.23
CA LEU A 7 -8.02 17.12 -4.23
C LEU A 7 -9.32 16.63 -4.88
N THR A 8 -9.39 16.73 -6.21
CA THR A 8 -10.55 16.29 -6.98
C THR A 8 -10.08 15.46 -8.18
N HIS A 9 -10.83 14.40 -8.50
CA HIS A 9 -10.52 13.54 -9.64
C HIS A 9 -11.77 13.08 -10.36
N TYR A 10 -11.71 13.16 -11.69
CA TYR A 10 -12.72 12.66 -12.62
C TYR A 10 -12.15 11.56 -13.49
N TYR A 11 -12.93 10.51 -13.72
CA TYR A 11 -12.74 9.59 -14.84
C TYR A 11 -13.65 10.03 -15.97
N ASN A 12 -13.08 10.65 -17.00
CA ASN A 12 -13.83 11.33 -18.06
C ASN A 12 -14.80 12.38 -17.46
N LYS A 13 -16.10 12.07 -17.39
CA LYS A 13 -17.14 12.95 -16.82
C LYS A 13 -17.61 12.50 -15.43
N ASP A 14 -17.20 11.31 -14.99
CA ASP A 14 -17.66 10.73 -13.74
C ASP A 14 -16.77 11.19 -12.58
N LEU A 15 -17.38 11.85 -11.61
CA LEU A 15 -16.72 12.35 -10.41
C LEU A 15 -16.38 11.17 -9.51
N ALA A 16 -15.10 10.94 -9.26
CA ALA A 16 -14.61 9.87 -8.38
C ALA A 16 -14.21 10.39 -6.99
N LEU A 17 -13.65 11.60 -6.92
CA LEU A 17 -13.28 12.24 -5.65
C LEU A 17 -13.56 13.73 -5.73
N GLU A 18 -14.15 14.30 -4.67
CA GLU A 18 -14.53 15.70 -4.60
C GLU A 18 -13.93 16.38 -3.36
N ASN A 19 -13.08 17.39 -3.62
CA ASN A 19 -12.59 18.32 -2.60
C ASN A 19 -11.96 17.64 -1.37
N ILE A 20 -11.17 16.59 -1.57
CA ILE A 20 -10.52 15.86 -0.49
C ILE A 20 -9.44 16.72 0.17
N ASN A 21 -9.54 16.88 1.48
CA ASN A 21 -8.52 17.48 2.32
C ASN A 21 -8.05 16.44 3.34
N LEU A 22 -6.77 16.04 3.26
CA LEU A 22 -6.22 14.95 4.06
C LEU A 22 -4.79 15.29 4.47
N GLN A 23 -4.48 15.04 5.73
CA GLN A 23 -3.10 15.16 6.23
C GLN A 23 -2.71 13.88 6.97
N ILE A 24 -1.63 13.26 6.51
CA ILE A 24 -1.04 12.04 7.07
C ILE A 24 0.36 12.38 7.56
N ASN A 25 0.62 12.11 8.84
CA ASN A 25 1.93 12.34 9.42
C ASN A 25 2.85 11.12 9.23
N LYS A 26 4.15 11.32 9.43
CA LYS A 26 5.14 10.24 9.35
C LYS A 26 4.89 9.21 10.46
N GLY A 27 4.93 7.94 10.10
CA GLY A 27 4.73 6.83 11.02
C GLY A 27 3.27 6.61 11.43
N GLU A 28 2.30 7.37 10.91
CA GLU A 28 0.88 7.09 11.15
C GLU A 28 0.44 5.84 10.38
N PHE A 29 -0.37 5.02 11.04
CA PHE A 29 -1.17 3.99 10.40
C PHE A 29 -2.60 4.51 10.24
N ILE A 30 -3.06 4.69 9.00
CA ILE A 30 -4.43 5.12 8.72
C ILE A 30 -5.19 4.06 7.92
N CYS A 31 -6.49 3.95 8.18
CA CYS A 31 -7.42 3.19 7.37
C CYS A 31 -8.43 4.10 6.67
N LEU A 32 -8.68 3.82 5.41
CA LEU A 32 -9.78 4.36 4.61
C LEU A 32 -10.87 3.31 4.56
N VAL A 33 -12.02 3.56 5.18
CA VAL A 33 -13.15 2.65 5.18
C VAL A 33 -14.29 3.19 4.32
N GLY A 34 -15.11 2.32 3.77
CA GLY A 34 -16.27 2.71 2.95
C GLY A 34 -16.69 1.58 2.01
N GLU A 35 -17.84 1.75 1.38
CA GLU A 35 -18.40 0.78 0.44
C GLU A 35 -17.55 0.64 -0.84
N SER A 36 -17.79 -0.42 -1.61
CA SER A 36 -17.21 -0.55 -2.95
C SER A 36 -17.67 0.62 -3.84
N GLY A 37 -16.75 1.19 -4.63
CA GLY A 37 -17.05 2.34 -5.47
C GLY A 37 -17.02 3.70 -4.77
N SER A 38 -16.78 3.78 -3.45
CA SER A 38 -16.78 5.05 -2.71
C SER A 38 -15.60 6.00 -3.06
N GLY A 39 -14.58 5.52 -3.79
CA GLY A 39 -13.40 6.33 -4.18
C GLY A 39 -12.09 5.96 -3.47
N LYS A 40 -12.07 4.95 -2.56
CA LYS A 40 -10.86 4.54 -1.80
C LYS A 40 -9.68 4.20 -2.70
N SER A 41 -9.86 3.29 -3.66
CA SER A 41 -8.79 2.86 -4.59
C SER A 41 -8.31 4.01 -5.47
N THR A 42 -9.21 4.92 -5.86
CA THR A 42 -8.86 6.15 -6.58
C THR A 42 -7.97 7.05 -5.73
N LEU A 43 -8.34 7.25 -4.46
CA LEU A 43 -7.53 8.05 -3.54
C LEU A 43 -6.15 7.42 -3.32
N LEU A 44 -6.07 6.11 -3.07
CA LEU A 44 -4.79 5.40 -2.94
C LEU A 44 -3.93 5.52 -4.20
N SER A 45 -4.54 5.43 -5.38
CA SER A 45 -3.83 5.58 -6.67
C SER A 45 -3.26 6.98 -6.87
N LEU A 46 -3.96 8.02 -6.42
CA LEU A 46 -3.48 9.40 -6.44
C LEU A 46 -2.33 9.61 -5.42
N LEU A 47 -2.51 9.12 -4.18
CA LEU A 47 -1.49 9.22 -3.12
C LEU A 47 -0.21 8.46 -3.49
N SER A 48 -0.32 7.36 -4.25
CA SER A 48 0.81 6.55 -4.71
C SER A 48 1.42 7.03 -6.03
N THR A 49 0.92 8.09 -6.63
CA THR A 49 1.36 8.59 -7.95
C THR A 49 1.08 7.63 -9.13
N LEU A 50 0.27 6.59 -8.92
CA LEU A 50 -0.20 5.73 -10.02
C LEU A 50 -1.22 6.44 -10.91
N LEU A 51 -1.90 7.44 -10.35
CA LEU A 51 -2.87 8.27 -11.03
C LEU A 51 -2.54 9.75 -10.80
N LYS A 52 -2.84 10.61 -11.76
CA LYS A 52 -2.70 12.05 -11.66
C LYS A 52 -4.04 12.70 -11.35
N GLN A 53 -4.08 13.61 -10.39
CA GLN A 53 -5.31 14.35 -10.03
C GLN A 53 -5.79 15.27 -11.16
N THR A 54 -7.11 15.46 -11.25
CA THR A 54 -7.70 16.44 -12.16
C THR A 54 -7.49 17.86 -11.65
N SER A 55 -7.70 18.10 -10.35
CA SER A 55 -7.45 19.40 -9.70
C SER A 55 -7.04 19.22 -8.24
N GLY A 56 -6.65 20.32 -7.57
CA GLY A 56 -6.11 20.31 -6.23
C GLY A 56 -4.60 20.07 -6.19
N GLN A 57 -4.08 19.82 -5.01
CA GLN A 57 -2.65 19.67 -4.78
C GLN A 57 -2.35 18.48 -3.88
N LEU A 58 -1.25 17.78 -4.19
CA LEU A 58 -0.67 16.72 -3.37
C LEU A 58 0.76 17.07 -3.01
N PHE A 59 1.11 16.85 -1.76
CA PHE A 59 2.46 17.09 -1.24
C PHE A 59 3.01 15.85 -0.55
N PHE A 60 4.29 15.61 -0.74
CA PHE A 60 5.06 14.59 -0.03
C PHE A 60 6.25 15.26 0.65
N GLU A 61 6.28 15.21 1.98
CA GLU A 61 7.32 15.88 2.79
C GLU A 61 7.50 17.37 2.43
N GLY A 62 6.38 18.07 2.12
CA GLY A 62 6.36 19.48 1.75
C GLY A 62 6.61 19.78 0.27
N LYS A 63 7.12 18.83 -0.51
CA LYS A 63 7.31 19.01 -1.96
C LYS A 63 6.01 18.66 -2.70
N ASN A 64 5.57 19.54 -3.60
CA ASN A 64 4.39 19.26 -4.44
C ASN A 64 4.69 18.11 -5.40
N TYR A 65 3.74 17.19 -5.61
CA TYR A 65 3.90 16.08 -6.57
C TYR A 65 4.15 16.55 -8.01
N LYS A 66 3.63 17.74 -8.37
CA LYS A 66 3.87 18.34 -9.69
C LYS A 66 5.33 18.74 -9.94
N ASP A 67 6.09 18.95 -8.85
CA ASP A 67 7.49 19.39 -8.91
C ASP A 67 8.47 18.20 -8.85
N ILE A 68 7.95 16.96 -8.89
CA ILE A 68 8.76 15.74 -8.93
C ILE A 68 9.10 15.44 -10.40
N GLU A 69 10.38 15.61 -10.75
CA GLU A 69 10.87 15.43 -12.11
C GLU A 69 10.81 13.95 -12.57
N ASP A 70 11.30 13.02 -11.75
CA ASP A 70 11.27 11.58 -11.99
C ASP A 70 10.28 10.90 -11.02
N ILE A 71 9.03 10.80 -11.46
CA ILE A 71 7.94 10.24 -10.66
C ILE A 71 8.10 8.73 -10.45
N ASP A 72 8.74 8.02 -11.38
CA ASP A 72 8.93 6.58 -11.29
C ASP A 72 10.04 6.24 -10.30
N SER A 73 11.14 6.98 -10.30
CA SER A 73 12.19 6.88 -9.28
C SER A 73 11.68 7.27 -7.91
N PHE A 74 10.88 8.34 -7.82
CA PHE A 74 10.23 8.77 -6.59
C PHE A 74 9.34 7.65 -6.02
N ARG A 75 8.47 7.05 -6.85
CA ARG A 75 7.59 5.95 -6.43
C ARG A 75 8.39 4.76 -5.95
N ARG A 76 9.38 4.32 -6.73
CA ARG A 76 10.25 3.18 -6.40
C ARG A 76 10.95 3.34 -5.06
N THR A 77 11.37 4.57 -4.72
CA THR A 77 12.14 4.85 -3.50
C THR A 77 11.26 5.08 -2.28
N ASN A 78 10.10 5.73 -2.45
CA ASN A 78 9.32 6.23 -1.33
C ASN A 78 8.03 5.46 -1.05
N ILE A 79 7.50 4.70 -2.04
CA ILE A 79 6.17 4.10 -1.94
C ILE A 79 6.26 2.59 -2.19
N GLY A 80 5.77 1.78 -1.25
CA GLY A 80 5.47 0.38 -1.45
C GLY A 80 3.97 0.21 -1.67
N PHE A 81 3.56 -0.39 -2.79
CA PHE A 81 2.15 -0.64 -3.06
C PHE A 81 1.81 -2.12 -2.91
N ILE A 82 0.70 -2.40 -2.22
CA ILE A 82 0.15 -3.75 -2.00
C ILE A 82 -1.26 -3.76 -2.55
N PHE A 83 -1.51 -4.62 -3.54
CA PHE A 83 -2.81 -4.78 -4.17
C PHE A 83 -3.62 -5.90 -3.50
N GLN A 84 -4.92 -5.88 -3.68
CA GLN A 84 -5.84 -6.93 -3.27
C GLN A 84 -5.46 -8.29 -3.89
N PHE A 85 -5.17 -8.30 -5.19
CA PHE A 85 -4.56 -9.44 -5.87
C PHE A 85 -3.04 -9.31 -5.76
N HIS A 86 -2.37 -10.38 -5.35
CA HIS A 86 -0.93 -10.36 -5.04
C HIS A 86 -0.04 -9.97 -6.22
N TYR A 87 -0.53 -10.18 -7.46
CA TYR A 87 0.20 -9.96 -8.73
C TYR A 87 1.62 -10.54 -8.68
N LEU A 88 1.74 -11.77 -8.16
CA LEU A 88 2.97 -12.53 -8.26
C LEU A 88 3.03 -13.21 -9.64
N ILE A 89 4.22 -13.20 -10.22
CA ILE A 89 4.48 -13.85 -11.50
C ILE A 89 4.69 -15.36 -11.23
N ASN A 90 3.81 -16.20 -11.75
CA ASN A 90 3.74 -17.62 -11.39
C ASN A 90 4.96 -18.46 -11.81
N TYR A 91 5.71 -18.03 -12.83
CA TYR A 91 6.92 -18.70 -13.30
C TYR A 91 8.21 -18.15 -12.69
N LEU A 92 8.10 -17.21 -11.75
CA LEU A 92 9.19 -16.70 -10.93
C LEU A 92 9.04 -17.23 -9.50
N THR A 93 10.16 -17.57 -8.88
CA THR A 93 10.23 -17.92 -7.45
C THR A 93 9.85 -16.72 -6.57
N VAL A 94 9.62 -16.95 -5.27
CA VAL A 94 9.41 -15.88 -4.27
C VAL A 94 10.56 -14.88 -4.32
N LYS A 95 11.81 -15.33 -4.33
CA LYS A 95 13.01 -14.50 -4.44
C LYS A 95 12.99 -13.62 -5.69
N GLU A 96 12.69 -14.20 -6.83
CA GLU A 96 12.65 -13.50 -8.11
C GLU A 96 11.51 -12.48 -8.17
N ASN A 97 10.32 -12.83 -7.64
CA ASN A 97 9.21 -11.88 -7.51
C ASN A 97 9.56 -10.65 -6.67
N ILE A 98 10.36 -10.82 -5.60
CA ILE A 98 10.83 -9.70 -4.78
C ILE A 98 11.89 -8.89 -5.53
N LYS A 99 12.76 -9.54 -6.29
CA LYS A 99 13.77 -8.87 -7.12
C LYS A 99 13.19 -7.97 -8.21
N LEU A 100 11.94 -8.17 -8.63
CA LEU A 100 11.27 -7.24 -9.56
C LEU A 100 11.20 -5.81 -9.02
N ALA A 101 11.08 -5.65 -7.70
CA ALA A 101 11.08 -4.31 -7.09
C ALA A 101 12.51 -3.77 -6.85
N LYS A 102 13.50 -4.65 -6.61
CA LYS A 102 14.91 -4.30 -6.37
C LYS A 102 15.82 -5.35 -7.01
N GLU A 103 16.18 -5.15 -8.26
CA GLU A 103 16.99 -6.09 -9.05
C GLU A 103 18.29 -6.50 -8.34
N LYS A 104 18.98 -5.52 -7.74
CA LYS A 104 20.25 -5.72 -7.01
C LYS A 104 20.07 -6.19 -5.56
N ALA A 105 18.87 -6.62 -5.15
CA ALA A 105 18.66 -7.17 -3.81
C ALA A 105 19.51 -8.44 -3.61
N THR A 106 20.27 -8.48 -2.53
CA THR A 106 21.06 -9.66 -2.18
C THR A 106 20.17 -10.78 -1.66
N HIS A 107 20.69 -12.02 -1.68
CA HIS A 107 19.98 -13.15 -1.09
C HIS A 107 19.72 -12.90 0.41
N GLU A 108 20.70 -12.36 1.11
CA GLU A 108 20.63 -12.09 2.54
C GLU A 108 19.56 -11.02 2.87
N GLU A 109 19.49 -9.93 2.10
CA GLU A 109 18.43 -8.91 2.27
C GLU A 109 17.04 -9.51 2.12
N ILE A 110 16.83 -10.35 1.09
CA ILE A 110 15.53 -11.01 0.85
C ILE A 110 15.25 -12.01 1.96
N TYR A 111 16.21 -12.86 2.32
CA TYR A 111 16.05 -13.87 3.37
C TYR A 111 15.67 -13.23 4.72
N ASN A 112 16.38 -12.18 5.13
CA ASN A 112 16.11 -11.46 6.37
C ASN A 112 14.70 -10.82 6.37
N LEU A 113 14.26 -10.27 5.23
CA LEU A 113 12.93 -9.72 5.09
C LEU A 113 11.85 -10.82 5.19
N LEU A 114 12.04 -11.95 4.51
CA LEU A 114 11.14 -13.10 4.58
C LEU A 114 11.07 -13.69 5.99
N LYS A 115 12.19 -13.69 6.75
CA LYS A 115 12.25 -14.13 8.13
C LYS A 115 11.39 -13.22 9.05
N ILE A 116 11.44 -11.90 8.87
CA ILE A 116 10.57 -10.96 9.60
C ILE A 116 9.09 -11.28 9.33
N LEU A 117 8.78 -11.71 8.11
CA LEU A 117 7.42 -12.08 7.68
C LEU A 117 7.08 -13.55 7.97
N LYS A 118 7.99 -14.34 8.58
CA LYS A 118 7.83 -15.76 8.94
C LYS A 118 7.52 -16.65 7.73
N ILE A 119 8.22 -16.43 6.62
CA ILE A 119 8.09 -17.17 5.35
C ILE A 119 9.45 -17.40 4.68
N GLU A 120 10.56 -17.38 5.41
CA GLU A 120 11.93 -17.56 4.88
C GLU A 120 12.13 -18.90 4.17
N ASN A 121 11.42 -19.95 4.61
CA ASN A 121 11.45 -21.27 4.01
C ASN A 121 10.82 -21.34 2.61
N LEU A 122 10.19 -20.25 2.14
CA LEU A 122 9.52 -20.18 0.84
C LEU A 122 10.36 -19.49 -0.23
N ILE A 123 11.59 -19.07 0.06
CA ILE A 123 12.41 -18.21 -0.80
C ILE A 123 12.57 -18.74 -2.23
N ASP A 124 12.70 -20.06 -2.40
CA ASP A 124 12.88 -20.74 -3.69
C ASP A 124 11.59 -21.39 -4.21
N LYS A 125 10.44 -21.21 -3.53
CA LYS A 125 9.14 -21.71 -3.94
C LYS A 125 8.51 -20.83 -5.01
N TYR A 126 7.65 -21.44 -5.84
CA TYR A 126 6.82 -20.73 -6.81
C TYR A 126 5.47 -20.32 -6.20
N PRO A 127 4.79 -19.28 -6.73
CA PRO A 127 3.49 -18.84 -6.20
C PRO A 127 2.40 -19.93 -6.19
N ASN A 128 2.42 -20.88 -7.09
CA ASN A 128 1.46 -22.00 -7.13
C ASN A 128 1.70 -23.05 -6.03
N GLU A 129 2.85 -23.03 -5.35
CA GLU A 129 3.20 -23.96 -4.27
C GLU A 129 2.88 -23.40 -2.86
N ILE A 130 2.36 -22.18 -2.76
CA ILE A 130 2.17 -21.47 -1.49
C ILE A 130 0.72 -21.00 -1.31
N SER A 131 0.28 -20.90 -0.06
CA SER A 131 -1.09 -20.47 0.29
C SER A 131 -1.35 -18.99 0.00
N GLY A 132 -2.63 -18.60 -0.05
CA GLY A 132 -3.02 -17.19 -0.25
C GLY A 132 -2.40 -16.22 0.77
N GLY A 133 -2.41 -16.57 2.06
CA GLY A 133 -1.77 -15.78 3.10
C GLY A 133 -0.25 -15.69 2.96
N GLN A 134 0.41 -16.76 2.45
CA GLN A 134 1.83 -16.73 2.14
C GLN A 134 2.12 -15.83 0.92
N LYS A 135 1.29 -15.91 -0.13
CA LYS A 135 1.37 -15.00 -1.30
C LYS A 135 1.27 -13.55 -0.88
N GLN A 136 0.35 -13.22 0.04
CA GLN A 136 0.20 -11.86 0.56
C GLN A 136 1.45 -11.38 1.29
N ARG A 137 2.06 -12.24 2.12
CA ARG A 137 3.32 -11.88 2.78
C ARG A 137 4.47 -11.70 1.78
N VAL A 138 4.51 -12.45 0.70
CA VAL A 138 5.46 -12.23 -0.41
C VAL A 138 5.22 -10.87 -1.09
N ALA A 139 3.96 -10.49 -1.34
CA ALA A 139 3.61 -9.18 -1.89
C ALA A 139 4.03 -8.05 -0.94
N ILE A 140 3.85 -8.24 0.38
CA ILE A 140 4.34 -7.31 1.41
C ILE A 140 5.88 -7.22 1.36
N ALA A 141 6.60 -8.36 1.27
CA ALA A 141 8.05 -8.37 1.13
C ALA A 141 8.51 -7.59 -0.09
N ARG A 142 7.85 -7.80 -1.25
CA ARG A 142 8.14 -7.06 -2.48
C ARG A 142 7.93 -5.56 -2.32
N ALA A 143 6.90 -5.13 -1.60
CA ALA A 143 6.65 -3.72 -1.33
C ALA A 143 7.70 -3.11 -0.37
N LEU A 144 8.26 -3.91 0.55
CA LEU A 144 9.18 -3.46 1.60
C LEU A 144 10.66 -3.47 1.20
N ILE A 145 11.06 -4.21 0.14
CA ILE A 145 12.49 -4.45 -0.17
C ILE A 145 13.27 -3.16 -0.44
N ASN A 146 12.62 -2.12 -0.92
CA ASN A 146 13.21 -0.79 -1.13
C ASN A 146 13.18 0.09 0.12
N ARG A 147 12.68 -0.42 1.27
CA ARG A 147 12.52 0.35 2.52
C ARG A 147 11.75 1.66 2.31
N PRO A 148 10.53 1.60 1.72
CA PRO A 148 9.77 2.79 1.39
C PRO A 148 9.37 3.55 2.66
N LYS A 149 9.15 4.85 2.51
CA LYS A 149 8.64 5.71 3.60
C LYS A 149 7.14 5.49 3.86
N VAL A 150 6.42 5.06 2.83
CA VAL A 150 4.97 4.83 2.88
C VAL A 150 4.62 3.49 2.25
N ILE A 151 3.80 2.70 2.93
CA ILE A 151 3.10 1.55 2.37
C ILE A 151 1.65 1.96 2.10
N ILE A 152 1.19 1.72 0.88
CA ILE A 152 -0.20 1.91 0.46
C ILE A 152 -0.76 0.54 0.10
N ALA A 153 -1.87 0.15 0.73
CA ALA A 153 -2.48 -1.15 0.55
C ALA A 153 -3.98 -1.02 0.20
N ASP A 154 -4.37 -1.59 -0.92
CA ASP A 154 -5.75 -1.61 -1.39
C ASP A 154 -6.35 -3.00 -1.14
N GLU A 155 -7.29 -3.10 -0.20
CA GLU A 155 -7.96 -4.34 0.23
C GLU A 155 -6.97 -5.51 0.46
N PRO A 156 -5.90 -5.34 1.26
CA PRO A 156 -4.79 -6.29 1.32
C PRO A 156 -5.16 -7.64 1.92
N THR A 157 -6.38 -7.78 2.43
CA THR A 157 -6.87 -9.00 3.10
C THR A 157 -8.12 -9.58 2.46
N GLY A 158 -8.62 -8.98 1.38
CA GLY A 158 -9.91 -9.35 0.76
C GLY A 158 -10.00 -10.82 0.27
N ASN A 159 -8.89 -11.51 0.11
CA ASN A 159 -8.83 -12.92 -0.31
C ASN A 159 -8.26 -13.84 0.78
N LEU A 160 -8.22 -13.41 2.04
CA LEU A 160 -7.64 -14.14 3.15
C LEU A 160 -8.71 -14.55 4.17
N ASP A 161 -8.47 -15.65 4.88
CA ASP A 161 -9.23 -15.98 6.08
C ASP A 161 -8.93 -14.99 7.22
N SER A 162 -9.79 -14.96 8.23
CA SER A 162 -9.70 -14.02 9.36
C SER A 162 -8.36 -14.07 10.09
N LYS A 163 -7.76 -15.26 10.27
CA LYS A 163 -6.47 -15.42 10.95
C LYS A 163 -5.32 -14.80 10.17
N ASN A 164 -5.28 -15.04 8.84
CA ASN A 164 -4.27 -14.45 7.98
C ASN A 164 -4.49 -12.94 7.83
N SER A 165 -5.72 -12.46 7.81
CA SER A 165 -6.08 -11.04 7.81
C SER A 165 -5.54 -10.31 9.04
N LEU A 166 -5.77 -10.85 10.24
CA LEU A 166 -5.21 -10.31 11.49
C LEU A 166 -3.68 -10.24 11.44
N ASN A 167 -3.02 -11.31 11.00
CA ASN A 167 -1.56 -11.34 10.88
C ASN A 167 -1.02 -10.22 9.96
N VAL A 168 -1.70 -9.91 8.85
CA VAL A 168 -1.30 -8.82 7.94
C VAL A 168 -1.40 -7.47 8.64
N PHE A 169 -2.51 -7.19 9.35
CA PHE A 169 -2.68 -5.94 10.07
C PHE A 169 -1.72 -5.79 11.26
N GLU A 170 -1.38 -6.87 11.95
CA GLU A 170 -0.30 -6.87 12.95
C GLU A 170 1.06 -6.51 12.33
N ILE A 171 1.37 -7.01 11.12
CA ILE A 171 2.59 -6.63 10.40
C ILE A 171 2.56 -5.13 10.12
N PHE A 172 1.46 -4.60 9.59
CA PHE A 172 1.33 -3.16 9.32
C PHE A 172 1.49 -2.31 10.58
N LYS A 173 0.89 -2.72 11.69
CA LYS A 173 1.05 -2.04 12.98
C LYS A 173 2.52 -1.98 13.41
N ARG A 174 3.23 -3.11 13.39
CA ARG A 174 4.66 -3.14 13.72
C ARG A 174 5.51 -2.27 12.79
N LEU A 175 5.19 -2.23 11.49
CA LEU A 175 5.89 -1.37 10.54
C LEU A 175 5.65 0.11 10.85
N SER A 176 4.43 0.49 11.23
CA SER A 176 4.13 1.88 11.59
C SER A 176 4.82 2.29 12.90
N GLU A 177 4.84 1.42 13.91
CA GLU A 177 5.61 1.61 15.14
C GLU A 177 7.13 1.75 14.87
N GLY A 178 7.62 1.10 13.80
CA GLY A 178 8.99 1.25 13.28
C GLY A 178 9.21 2.52 12.42
N GLY A 179 8.20 3.39 12.29
CA GLY A 179 8.30 4.69 11.60
C GLY A 179 7.91 4.69 10.13
N THR A 180 7.45 3.57 9.56
CA THR A 180 6.88 3.51 8.20
C THR A 180 5.44 4.01 8.23
N THR A 181 5.07 4.92 7.35
CA THR A 181 3.67 5.38 7.24
C THR A 181 2.85 4.32 6.51
N ILE A 182 1.68 3.96 7.05
CA ILE A 182 0.81 2.92 6.49
C ILE A 182 -0.55 3.52 6.12
N ILE A 183 -1.01 3.26 4.91
CA ILE A 183 -2.31 3.70 4.40
C ILE A 183 -3.01 2.48 3.82
N VAL A 184 -4.12 2.06 4.43
CA VAL A 184 -4.88 0.88 4.01
C VAL A 184 -6.30 1.27 3.64
N ALA A 185 -6.77 0.87 2.46
CA ALA A 185 -8.19 0.83 2.17
C ALA A 185 -8.74 -0.54 2.54
N THR A 186 -9.85 -0.58 3.27
CA THR A 186 -10.54 -1.81 3.63
C THR A 186 -12.02 -1.55 3.90
N HIS A 187 -12.85 -2.54 3.63
CA HIS A 187 -14.25 -2.55 4.06
C HIS A 187 -14.46 -3.23 5.43
N ASP A 188 -13.41 -3.87 5.97
CA ASP A 188 -13.44 -4.53 7.28
C ASP A 188 -13.21 -3.51 8.40
N LYS A 189 -14.29 -3.13 9.10
CA LYS A 189 -14.25 -2.15 10.20
C LYS A 189 -13.54 -2.68 11.44
N ASP A 190 -13.47 -3.99 11.65
CA ASP A 190 -12.76 -4.58 12.79
C ASP A 190 -11.26 -4.54 12.59
N LEU A 191 -10.80 -4.85 11.39
CA LEU A 191 -9.39 -4.70 11.04
C LEU A 191 -8.95 -3.22 11.03
N ALA A 192 -9.84 -2.30 10.64
CA ALA A 192 -9.53 -0.88 10.66
C ALA A 192 -9.17 -0.35 12.06
N LYS A 193 -9.61 -1.01 13.15
CA LYS A 193 -9.28 -0.64 14.54
C LYS A 193 -7.78 -0.76 14.88
N PHE A 194 -6.98 -1.43 14.06
CA PHE A 194 -5.52 -1.44 14.19
C PHE A 194 -4.87 -0.09 13.87
N ALA A 195 -5.56 0.75 13.09
CA ALA A 195 -5.05 2.04 12.67
C ALA A 195 -5.13 3.10 13.77
N ASN A 196 -4.23 4.09 13.71
CA ASN A 196 -4.25 5.27 14.59
C ASN A 196 -5.41 6.21 14.23
N LYS A 197 -5.78 6.25 12.94
CA LYS A 197 -6.89 7.07 12.42
C LYS A 197 -7.68 6.28 11.38
N ILE A 198 -8.97 6.48 11.39
CA ILE A 198 -9.89 5.90 10.42
C ILE A 198 -10.62 7.07 9.75
N TYR A 199 -10.62 7.07 8.43
CA TYR A 199 -11.38 8.00 7.61
C TYR A 199 -12.47 7.25 6.85
N GLU A 200 -13.69 7.72 6.90
CA GLU A 200 -14.76 7.18 6.09
C GLU A 200 -14.75 7.86 4.71
N VAL A 201 -14.73 7.05 3.65
CA VAL A 201 -14.85 7.51 2.28
C VAL A 201 -16.24 7.13 1.77
N LYS A 202 -17.03 8.15 1.44
CA LYS A 202 -18.39 7.98 0.94
C LYS A 202 -18.63 8.95 -0.23
N ASP A 203 -19.14 8.44 -1.34
CA ASP A 203 -19.48 9.22 -2.53
C ASP A 203 -18.38 10.20 -2.96
N GLY A 204 -17.13 9.73 -2.94
CA GLY A 204 -15.96 10.53 -3.31
C GLY A 204 -15.54 11.59 -2.29
N LYS A 205 -16.08 11.59 -1.09
CA LYS A 205 -15.73 12.52 0.02
C LYS A 205 -15.14 11.79 1.22
N ILE A 206 -14.40 12.53 2.06
CA ILE A 206 -13.81 12.04 3.31
C ILE A 206 -14.47 12.72 4.50
N SER A 207 -14.77 11.93 5.52
CA SER A 207 -15.21 12.39 6.83
C SER A 207 -14.37 11.76 7.96
#